data_cbd00b6c1f5d6cf5e47e9266a902bec5
#
_entry.id   cbd00b6c1f5d6cf5e47e9266a902bec5
#
_cell.length_a   1.000
_cell.length_b   1.000
_cell.length_c   1.000
_cell.angle_alpha   90.00
_cell.angle_beta   90.00
_cell.angle_gamma   90.00
#
_symmetry.space_group_name_H-M   'P 1'
#
loop_
_entity.id
_entity.type
_entity.pdbx_description
1 polymer ?
#
loop_
_entity_poly.entity_id
_entity_poly.type
_entity_poly.pdbx_seq_one_letter_code
_entity_poly.pdbx_strand_id
1 'polypeptide(L)'
;IRRYMHRITLLLILFLLIPDLYIYFMYIVRKTKNTWLRIAHWIPTLLLIAGYFLLMQGIGENAMAHHAQAIGRLAICIFLFAIPKTIFMICSLVGLPFHYLLRWPRSPFTAVGLVLGVVSFFNILYGTLVGISKFEVKDIEFHHPNLPKAFDGYRIVQLSDIHIGSWIDNEKPINELVELVNAQKPDLIVFTGDLVNQRSCELEGLSLIHISEPTRH
;
A
#
# COMPACT_ATOMS: atom_id res chain seq x y z
N ILE A 1 -24.55 3.70 -7.17
CA ILE A 1 -23.38 4.13 -6.40
C ILE A 1 -23.61 3.87 -4.90
N ARG A 2 -24.65 4.40 -4.26
CA ARG A 2 -24.92 4.24 -2.81
C ARG A 2 -24.96 2.77 -2.33
N ARG A 3 -25.57 1.85 -3.08
CA ARG A 3 -25.61 0.42 -2.73
C ARG A 3 -24.22 -0.25 -2.78
N TYR A 4 -23.35 0.16 -3.71
CA TYR A 4 -21.98 -0.36 -3.77
C TYR A 4 -21.14 0.13 -2.60
N MET A 5 -21.26 1.40 -2.22
CA MET A 5 -20.55 1.96 -1.07
C MET A 5 -20.94 1.24 0.23
N HIS A 6 -22.22 0.96 0.48
CA HIS A 6 -22.61 0.19 1.65
C HIS A 6 -22.04 -1.23 1.69
N ARG A 7 -21.92 -1.91 0.53
CA ARG A 7 -21.31 -3.24 0.46
C ARG A 7 -19.82 -3.19 0.76
N ILE A 8 -19.11 -2.24 0.19
CA ILE A 8 -17.67 -2.05 0.45
C ILE A 8 -17.43 -1.74 1.93
N THR A 9 -18.21 -0.82 2.50
CA THR A 9 -18.15 -0.49 3.93
C THR A 9 -18.37 -1.72 4.81
N LEU A 10 -19.40 -2.52 4.51
CA LEU A 10 -19.68 -3.74 5.25
C LEU A 10 -18.53 -4.75 5.17
N LEU A 11 -18.01 -4.98 3.96
CA LEU A 11 -16.88 -5.89 3.76
C LEU A 11 -15.63 -5.43 4.52
N LEU A 12 -15.34 -4.13 4.52
CA LEU A 12 -14.21 -3.55 5.25
C LEU A 12 -14.36 -3.73 6.76
N ILE A 13 -15.57 -3.46 7.30
CA ILE A 13 -15.86 -3.67 8.73
C ILE A 13 -15.71 -5.15 9.09
N LEU A 14 -16.25 -6.06 8.29
CA LEU A 14 -16.11 -7.50 8.51
C LEU A 14 -14.65 -7.95 8.44
N PHE A 15 -13.87 -7.42 7.49
CA PHE A 15 -12.44 -7.70 7.36
C PHE A 15 -11.64 -7.29 8.59
N LEU A 16 -12.00 -6.18 9.24
CA LEU A 16 -11.39 -5.72 10.49
C LEU A 16 -11.88 -6.52 11.70
N LEU A 17 -13.21 -6.74 11.82
CA LEU A 17 -13.80 -7.30 13.03
C LEU A 17 -13.65 -8.81 13.15
N ILE A 18 -13.73 -9.58 12.05
CA ILE A 18 -13.70 -11.04 12.13
C ILE A 18 -12.40 -11.57 12.75
N PRO A 19 -11.20 -11.15 12.31
CA PRO A 19 -9.96 -11.58 12.95
C PRO A 19 -9.86 -11.15 14.40
N ASP A 20 -10.33 -9.94 14.74
CA ASP A 20 -10.30 -9.45 16.11
C ASP A 20 -11.22 -10.23 17.04
N LEU A 21 -12.44 -10.50 16.61
CA LEU A 21 -13.38 -11.36 17.37
C LEU A 21 -12.77 -12.75 17.60
N TYR A 22 -12.19 -13.34 16.54
CA TYR A 22 -11.53 -14.64 16.65
C TYR A 22 -10.39 -14.61 17.68
N ILE A 23 -9.47 -13.66 17.57
CA ILE A 23 -8.33 -13.52 18.47
C ILE A 23 -8.82 -13.24 19.91
N TYR A 24 -9.79 -12.36 20.05
CA TYR A 24 -10.36 -12.01 21.35
C TYR A 24 -10.92 -13.23 22.09
N PHE A 25 -11.84 -13.99 21.47
CA PHE A 25 -12.49 -15.12 22.12
C PHE A 25 -11.59 -16.34 22.25
N MET A 26 -10.73 -16.61 21.26
CA MET A 26 -9.89 -17.81 21.27
C MET A 26 -8.63 -17.65 22.13
N TYR A 27 -8.11 -16.44 22.26
CA TYR A 27 -6.82 -16.21 22.92
C TYR A 27 -6.90 -15.25 24.09
N ILE A 28 -7.46 -14.04 23.92
CA ILE A 28 -7.37 -12.97 24.92
C ILE A 28 -8.22 -13.31 26.14
N VAL A 29 -9.51 -13.59 25.96
CA VAL A 29 -10.41 -13.89 27.07
C VAL A 29 -9.96 -15.13 27.85
N ARG A 30 -9.40 -16.12 27.15
CA ARG A 30 -8.96 -17.37 27.77
C ARG A 30 -7.63 -17.26 28.51
N LYS A 31 -6.73 -16.35 28.06
CA LYS A 31 -5.37 -16.25 28.62
C LYS A 31 -5.20 -15.13 29.64
N THR A 32 -6.03 -14.09 29.61
CA THR A 32 -5.91 -12.97 30.53
C THR A 32 -7.24 -12.59 31.19
N LYS A 33 -7.18 -12.32 32.50
CA LYS A 33 -8.28 -11.71 33.26
C LYS A 33 -8.14 -10.20 33.35
N ASN A 34 -7.04 -9.63 32.85
CA ASN A 34 -6.79 -8.19 32.90
C ASN A 34 -7.73 -7.46 31.92
N THR A 35 -8.65 -6.67 32.49
CA THR A 35 -9.64 -5.90 31.74
C THR A 35 -8.99 -4.87 30.80
N TRP A 36 -7.89 -4.25 31.23
CA TRP A 36 -7.18 -3.26 30.42
C TRP A 36 -6.60 -3.87 29.12
N LEU A 37 -6.03 -5.08 29.19
CA LEU A 37 -5.55 -5.79 28.00
C LEU A 37 -6.68 -6.17 27.07
N ARG A 38 -7.84 -6.53 27.63
CA ARG A 38 -9.04 -6.84 26.83
C ARG A 38 -9.57 -5.60 26.09
N ILE A 39 -9.56 -4.44 26.75
CA ILE A 39 -9.97 -3.16 26.14
C ILE A 39 -8.93 -2.73 25.10
N ALA A 40 -7.64 -2.77 25.45
CA ALA A 40 -6.55 -2.35 24.57
C ALA A 40 -6.54 -3.10 23.22
N HIS A 41 -6.98 -4.36 23.21
CA HIS A 41 -7.11 -5.13 21.95
C HIS A 41 -8.03 -4.47 20.93
N TRP A 42 -9.12 -3.86 21.38
CA TRP A 42 -10.12 -3.26 20.50
C TRP A 42 -9.77 -1.85 20.02
N ILE A 43 -8.88 -1.15 20.71
CA ILE A 43 -8.55 0.25 20.43
C ILE A 43 -8.12 0.46 18.97
N PRO A 44 -7.16 -0.29 18.39
CA PRO A 44 -6.74 -0.04 17.02
C PRO A 44 -7.88 -0.18 16.01
N THR A 45 -8.67 -1.24 16.15
CA THR A 45 -9.78 -1.52 15.21
C THR A 45 -10.90 -0.49 15.33
N LEU A 46 -11.25 -0.08 16.54
CA LEU A 46 -12.26 0.97 16.76
C LEU A 46 -11.79 2.32 16.21
N LEU A 47 -10.52 2.67 16.39
CA LEU A 47 -9.94 3.90 15.81
C LEU A 47 -9.96 3.86 14.28
N LEU A 48 -9.64 2.72 13.65
CA LEU A 48 -9.68 2.58 12.20
C LEU A 48 -11.11 2.69 11.65
N ILE A 49 -12.08 2.06 12.32
CA ILE A 49 -13.50 2.16 11.94
C ILE A 49 -14.01 3.60 12.13
N ALA A 50 -13.67 4.23 13.25
CA ALA A 50 -14.05 5.62 13.50
C ALA A 50 -13.43 6.57 12.48
N GLY A 51 -12.13 6.41 12.18
CA GLY A 51 -11.43 7.19 11.15
C GLY A 51 -12.06 7.02 9.77
N TYR A 52 -12.45 5.79 9.41
CA TYR A 52 -13.17 5.54 8.17
C TYR A 52 -14.50 6.31 8.10
N PHE A 53 -15.32 6.25 9.15
CA PHE A 53 -16.60 6.96 9.16
C PHE A 53 -16.42 8.49 9.17
N LEU A 54 -15.45 9.01 9.93
CA LEU A 54 -15.16 10.45 9.95
C LEU A 54 -14.73 10.96 8.57
N LEU A 55 -13.87 10.24 7.88
CA LEU A 55 -13.48 10.58 6.50
C LEU A 55 -14.67 10.49 5.55
N MET A 56 -15.51 9.46 5.67
CA MET A 56 -16.67 9.29 4.79
C MET A 56 -17.76 10.35 5.02
N GLN A 57 -17.93 10.87 6.23
CA GLN A 57 -18.90 11.95 6.53
C GLN A 57 -18.47 13.30 5.94
N GLY A 58 -17.16 13.56 5.85
CA GLY A 58 -16.61 14.80 5.26
C GLY A 58 -16.65 14.83 3.73
N ILE A 59 -17.01 13.73 3.06
CA ILE A 59 -16.91 13.58 1.61
C ILE A 59 -18.23 14.02 0.94
N GLY A 60 -18.36 15.33 0.66
CA GLY A 60 -19.17 15.80 -0.46
C GLY A 60 -18.46 15.52 -1.79
N GLU A 61 -19.15 15.60 -2.93
CA GLU A 61 -18.59 15.22 -4.25
C GLU A 61 -17.24 15.88 -4.59
N ASN A 62 -16.96 17.07 -4.03
CA ASN A 62 -15.69 17.79 -4.22
C ASN A 62 -14.63 17.44 -3.16
N ALA A 63 -14.99 16.86 -2.04
CA ALA A 63 -14.07 16.59 -0.93
C ALA A 63 -13.22 15.32 -1.14
N MET A 64 -13.61 14.42 -2.05
CA MET A 64 -12.80 13.23 -2.36
C MET A 64 -11.39 13.57 -2.84
N ALA A 65 -11.24 14.66 -3.60
CA ALA A 65 -9.92 15.09 -4.09
C ALA A 65 -9.02 15.58 -2.96
N HIS A 66 -9.56 16.40 -2.03
CA HIS A 66 -8.79 16.92 -0.90
C HIS A 66 -8.47 15.87 0.18
N HIS A 67 -9.23 14.76 0.23
CA HIS A 67 -9.02 13.70 1.21
C HIS A 67 -8.41 12.42 0.65
N ALA A 68 -8.03 12.41 -0.64
CA ALA A 68 -7.45 11.22 -1.29
C ALA A 68 -6.24 10.64 -0.53
N GLN A 69 -5.35 11.51 -0.06
CA GLN A 69 -4.20 11.10 0.76
C GLN A 69 -4.62 10.52 2.12
N ALA A 70 -5.56 11.17 2.81
CA ALA A 70 -6.05 10.68 4.09
C ALA A 70 -6.73 9.31 3.94
N ILE A 71 -7.47 9.10 2.85
CA ILE A 71 -8.06 7.81 2.49
C ILE A 71 -6.98 6.77 2.22
N GLY A 72 -5.93 7.12 1.46
CA GLY A 72 -4.80 6.24 1.19
C GLY A 72 -4.05 5.84 2.47
N ARG A 73 -3.74 6.82 3.33
CA ARG A 73 -3.08 6.58 4.63
C ARG A 73 -3.94 5.69 5.54
N LEU A 74 -5.25 5.93 5.57
CA LEU A 74 -6.17 5.09 6.34
C LEU A 74 -6.22 3.67 5.77
N ALA A 75 -6.25 3.49 4.46
CA ALA A 75 -6.22 2.18 3.82
C ALA A 75 -4.95 1.41 4.18
N ILE A 76 -3.79 2.06 4.15
CA ILE A 76 -2.51 1.47 4.58
C ILE A 76 -2.60 1.03 6.04
N CYS A 77 -3.11 1.88 6.94
CA CYS A 77 -3.29 1.53 8.35
C CYS A 77 -4.23 0.33 8.52
N ILE A 78 -5.33 0.27 7.75
CA ILE A 78 -6.25 -0.87 7.77
C ILE A 78 -5.54 -2.16 7.37
N PHE A 79 -4.79 -2.15 6.27
CA PHE A 79 -4.04 -3.33 5.82
C PHE A 79 -2.93 -3.73 6.79
N LEU A 80 -2.23 -2.76 7.37
CA LEU A 80 -1.16 -2.99 8.33
C LEU A 80 -1.65 -3.74 9.58
N PHE A 81 -2.87 -3.49 10.04
CA PHE A 81 -3.44 -4.17 11.20
C PHE A 81 -4.30 -5.38 10.85
N ALA A 82 -5.05 -5.35 9.76
CA ALA A 82 -5.99 -6.42 9.42
C ALA A 82 -5.29 -7.65 8.80
N ILE A 83 -4.32 -7.45 7.89
CA ILE A 83 -3.66 -8.56 7.19
C ILE A 83 -2.91 -9.48 8.17
N PRO A 84 -2.06 -9.00 9.09
CA PRO A 84 -1.37 -9.86 10.06
C PRO A 84 -2.33 -10.66 10.93
N LYS A 85 -3.40 -10.03 11.40
CA LYS A 85 -4.43 -10.69 12.23
C LYS A 85 -5.18 -11.76 11.43
N THR A 86 -5.50 -11.48 10.17
CA THR A 86 -6.17 -12.43 9.26
C THR A 86 -5.29 -13.63 8.98
N ILE A 87 -3.99 -13.43 8.70
CA ILE A 87 -3.02 -14.52 8.51
C ILE A 87 -2.94 -15.38 9.77
N PHE A 88 -2.80 -14.75 10.94
CA PHE A 88 -2.80 -15.47 12.21
C PHE A 88 -4.07 -16.28 12.41
N MET A 89 -5.24 -15.70 12.16
CA MET A 89 -6.53 -16.38 12.26
C MET A 89 -6.61 -17.58 11.33
N ILE A 90 -6.24 -17.42 10.04
CA ILE A 90 -6.28 -18.50 9.05
C ILE A 90 -5.37 -19.66 9.47
N CYS A 91 -4.12 -19.39 9.83
CA CYS A 91 -3.19 -20.41 10.28
C CYS A 91 -3.71 -21.15 11.52
N SER A 92 -4.27 -20.40 12.47
CA SER A 92 -4.86 -20.97 13.67
C SER A 92 -6.10 -21.83 13.37
N LEU A 93 -6.96 -21.41 12.44
CA LEU A 93 -8.13 -22.16 11.98
C LEU A 93 -7.73 -23.44 11.26
N VAL A 94 -6.70 -23.40 10.41
CA VAL A 94 -6.13 -24.59 9.77
C VAL A 94 -5.66 -25.62 10.81
N GLY A 95 -5.12 -25.16 11.93
CA GLY A 95 -4.72 -26.06 13.04
C GLY A 95 -5.86 -26.77 13.76
N LEU A 96 -7.13 -26.31 13.63
CA LEU A 96 -8.26 -26.90 14.33
C LEU A 96 -8.55 -28.36 13.90
N PRO A 97 -8.73 -28.68 12.60
CA PRO A 97 -9.00 -30.06 12.18
C PRO A 97 -7.85 -31.00 12.57
N PHE A 98 -6.59 -30.57 12.47
CA PHE A 98 -5.44 -31.39 12.91
C PHE A 98 -5.48 -31.64 14.42
N HIS A 99 -5.90 -30.67 15.19
CA HIS A 99 -6.05 -30.83 16.63
C HIS A 99 -7.16 -31.84 16.99
N TYR A 100 -8.33 -31.70 16.38
CA TYR A 100 -9.48 -32.51 16.75
C TYR A 100 -9.45 -33.92 16.16
N LEU A 101 -8.97 -34.05 14.90
CA LEU A 101 -8.95 -35.34 14.20
C LEU A 101 -7.68 -36.17 14.52
N LEU A 102 -6.53 -35.49 14.52
CA LEU A 102 -5.23 -36.16 14.67
C LEU A 102 -4.62 -35.97 16.06
N ARG A 103 -5.31 -35.24 16.96
CA ARG A 103 -4.81 -34.89 18.31
C ARG A 103 -3.47 -34.16 18.30
N TRP A 104 -3.13 -33.49 17.19
CA TRP A 104 -1.93 -32.69 17.10
C TRP A 104 -2.04 -31.42 17.94
N PRO A 105 -0.94 -30.91 18.50
CA PRO A 105 -0.97 -29.65 19.23
C PRO A 105 -1.29 -28.47 18.27
N ARG A 106 -2.05 -27.48 18.74
CA ARG A 106 -2.32 -26.25 17.97
C ARG A 106 -1.11 -25.32 17.88
N SER A 107 -0.16 -25.47 18.81
CA SER A 107 0.98 -24.56 18.95
C SER A 107 1.79 -24.33 17.67
N PRO A 108 2.11 -25.35 16.83
CA PRO A 108 2.86 -25.13 15.61
C PRO A 108 2.12 -24.19 14.63
N PHE A 109 0.83 -24.41 14.42
CA PHE A 109 0.03 -23.60 13.49
C PHE A 109 -0.12 -22.16 13.97
N THR A 110 -0.30 -21.96 15.27
CA THR A 110 -0.40 -20.60 15.85
C THR A 110 0.96 -19.92 15.85
N ALA A 111 2.06 -20.63 16.06
CA ALA A 111 3.41 -20.07 15.95
C ALA A 111 3.74 -19.65 14.53
N VAL A 112 3.44 -20.49 13.54
CA VAL A 112 3.57 -20.13 12.11
C VAL A 112 2.73 -18.91 11.77
N GLY A 113 1.47 -18.88 12.20
CA GLY A 113 0.57 -17.74 11.99
C GLY A 113 1.09 -16.46 12.63
N LEU A 114 1.68 -16.53 13.82
CA LEU A 114 2.30 -15.38 14.48
C LEU A 114 3.52 -14.88 13.70
N VAL A 115 4.41 -15.77 13.30
CA VAL A 115 5.61 -15.41 12.52
C VAL A 115 5.22 -14.78 11.19
N LEU A 116 4.31 -15.41 10.43
CA LEU A 116 3.83 -14.86 9.15
C LEU A 116 3.11 -13.54 9.33
N GLY A 117 2.33 -13.38 10.40
CA GLY A 117 1.68 -12.13 10.75
C GLY A 117 2.69 -11.01 11.03
N VAL A 118 3.72 -11.29 11.83
CA VAL A 118 4.80 -10.32 12.11
C VAL A 118 5.58 -9.98 10.84
N VAL A 119 5.94 -10.98 10.04
CA VAL A 119 6.63 -10.77 8.75
C VAL A 119 5.78 -9.91 7.81
N SER A 120 4.48 -10.19 7.70
CA SER A 120 3.58 -9.40 6.85
C SER A 120 3.44 -7.96 7.35
N PHE A 121 3.38 -7.72 8.66
CA PHE A 121 3.35 -6.38 9.24
C PHE A 121 4.59 -5.57 8.84
N PHE A 122 5.79 -6.13 9.03
CA PHE A 122 7.03 -5.43 8.68
C PHE A 122 7.20 -5.28 7.15
N ASN A 123 6.70 -6.23 6.36
CA ASN A 123 6.74 -6.15 4.90
C ASN A 123 5.86 -4.99 4.39
N ILE A 124 4.63 -4.87 4.90
CA ILE A 124 3.73 -3.76 4.56
C ILE A 124 4.35 -2.43 5.01
N LEU A 125 4.87 -2.37 6.24
CA LEU A 125 5.51 -1.18 6.78
C LEU A 125 6.72 -0.75 5.94
N TYR A 126 7.60 -1.68 5.59
CA TYR A 126 8.76 -1.43 4.73
C TYR A 126 8.34 -0.98 3.33
N GLY A 127 7.39 -1.68 2.70
CA GLY A 127 6.87 -1.32 1.39
C GLY A 127 6.30 0.10 1.35
N THR A 128 5.62 0.50 2.43
CA THR A 128 5.01 1.83 2.53
C THR A 128 6.02 2.93 2.83
N LEU A 129 7.00 2.68 3.70
CA LEU A 129 7.96 3.71 4.14
C LEU A 129 9.17 3.85 3.23
N VAL A 130 9.59 2.76 2.61
CA VAL A 130 10.85 2.68 1.85
C VAL A 130 10.60 2.27 0.39
N GLY A 131 9.76 1.25 0.17
CA GLY A 131 9.56 0.65 -1.15
C GLY A 131 8.97 1.61 -2.16
N ILE A 132 8.10 2.51 -1.74
CA ILE A 132 7.39 3.47 -2.60
C ILE A 132 8.31 4.51 -3.26
N SER A 133 9.47 4.77 -2.68
CA SER A 133 10.46 5.74 -3.20
C SER A 133 11.75 5.07 -3.68
N LYS A 134 11.76 3.74 -3.83
CA LYS A 134 12.94 3.03 -4.30
C LYS A 134 12.88 2.87 -5.81
N PHE A 135 13.60 3.73 -6.53
CA PHE A 135 13.73 3.65 -7.98
C PHE A 135 14.81 2.67 -8.39
N GLU A 136 14.61 1.98 -9.51
CA GLU A 136 15.57 1.08 -10.14
C GLU A 136 15.71 1.45 -11.60
N VAL A 137 16.95 1.64 -12.05
CA VAL A 137 17.27 1.85 -13.47
C VAL A 137 17.53 0.49 -14.10
N LYS A 138 16.84 0.20 -15.21
CA LYS A 138 17.07 -1.00 -16.01
C LYS A 138 17.56 -0.59 -17.38
N ASP A 139 18.79 -0.98 -17.72
CA ASP A 139 19.36 -0.75 -19.03
C ASP A 139 18.94 -1.90 -19.97
N ILE A 140 18.38 -1.53 -21.12
CA ILE A 140 17.97 -2.47 -22.17
C ILE A 140 18.62 -1.99 -23.47
N GLU A 141 19.47 -2.81 -24.05
CA GLU A 141 20.04 -2.54 -25.38
C GLU A 141 19.13 -3.12 -26.45
N PHE A 142 18.79 -2.30 -27.43
CA PHE A 142 18.01 -2.69 -28.59
C PHE A 142 18.85 -2.60 -29.86
N HIS A 143 19.05 -3.73 -30.54
CA HIS A 143 19.79 -3.82 -31.80
C HIS A 143 18.85 -4.24 -32.93
N HIS A 144 18.86 -3.48 -34.02
CA HIS A 144 18.10 -3.83 -35.20
C HIS A 144 18.90 -3.51 -36.47
N PRO A 145 19.04 -4.46 -37.43
CA PRO A 145 19.90 -4.26 -38.61
C PRO A 145 19.44 -3.13 -39.53
N ASN A 146 18.18 -2.77 -39.51
CA ASN A 146 17.60 -1.68 -40.30
C ASN A 146 17.47 -0.37 -39.55
N LEU A 147 18.07 -0.24 -38.38
CA LEU A 147 18.04 1.00 -37.63
C LEU A 147 18.94 2.06 -38.32
N PRO A 148 18.42 3.28 -38.62
CA PRO A 148 19.25 4.33 -39.19
C PRO A 148 20.44 4.64 -38.28
N LYS A 149 21.61 4.91 -38.87
CA LYS A 149 22.86 5.23 -38.12
C LYS A 149 22.72 6.42 -37.18
N ALA A 150 21.78 7.33 -37.44
CA ALA A 150 21.49 8.46 -36.56
C ALA A 150 20.98 8.06 -35.17
N PHE A 151 20.52 6.82 -35.00
CA PHE A 151 20.05 6.28 -33.71
C PHE A 151 21.12 5.42 -33.02
N ASP A 152 22.33 5.35 -33.55
CA ASP A 152 23.42 4.66 -32.90
C ASP A 152 23.81 5.40 -31.62
N GLY A 153 23.72 4.74 -30.46
CA GLY A 153 23.92 5.34 -29.15
C GLY A 153 22.76 6.20 -28.64
N TYR A 154 21.62 6.29 -29.36
CA TYR A 154 20.48 7.08 -28.94
C TYR A 154 19.84 6.51 -27.67
N ARG A 155 19.66 7.34 -26.65
CA ARG A 155 19.13 6.94 -25.35
C ARG A 155 17.68 7.37 -25.16
N ILE A 156 16.83 6.41 -24.86
CA ILE A 156 15.43 6.65 -24.50
C ILE A 156 15.23 6.25 -23.06
N VAL A 157 14.80 7.19 -22.22
CA VAL A 157 14.36 6.89 -20.87
C VAL A 157 12.84 6.78 -20.86
N GLN A 158 12.36 5.61 -20.46
CA GLN A 158 10.93 5.36 -20.29
C GLN A 158 10.55 5.48 -18.81
N LEU A 159 9.52 6.27 -18.53
CA LEU A 159 8.90 6.42 -17.22
C LEU A 159 7.46 5.90 -17.26
N SER A 160 7.07 5.14 -16.25
CA SER A 160 5.71 4.63 -16.07
C SER A 160 5.37 4.54 -14.58
N ASP A 161 4.08 4.52 -14.26
CA ASP A 161 3.55 4.23 -12.92
C ASP A 161 4.15 5.10 -11.80
N ILE A 162 4.30 6.40 -12.06
CA ILE A 162 4.91 7.33 -11.10
C ILE A 162 4.04 7.53 -9.87
N HIS A 163 2.70 7.57 -10.03
CA HIS A 163 1.75 7.74 -8.93
C HIS A 163 2.11 8.91 -7.99
N ILE A 164 2.31 10.09 -8.56
CA ILE A 164 2.87 11.28 -7.91
C ILE A 164 2.09 11.74 -6.67
N GLY A 165 0.78 11.43 -6.62
CA GLY A 165 -0.07 11.70 -5.46
C GLY A 165 0.40 11.04 -4.17
N SER A 166 1.26 10.03 -4.25
CA SER A 166 1.90 9.40 -3.10
C SER A 166 2.96 10.29 -2.44
N TRP A 167 3.47 11.32 -3.14
CA TRP A 167 4.61 12.15 -2.73
C TRP A 167 4.28 13.64 -2.57
N ILE A 168 3.01 14.05 -2.63
CA ILE A 168 2.59 15.47 -2.60
C ILE A 168 3.15 16.24 -1.40
N ASP A 169 3.27 15.58 -0.23
CA ASP A 169 3.84 16.20 0.99
C ASP A 169 5.36 15.99 1.11
N ASN A 170 6.01 15.36 0.13
CA ASN A 170 7.43 15.05 0.16
C ASN A 170 8.03 15.08 -1.25
N GLU A 171 8.64 16.18 -1.61
CA GLU A 171 9.27 16.37 -2.92
C GLU A 171 10.57 15.57 -3.11
N LYS A 172 11.13 15.01 -2.02
CA LYS A 172 12.40 14.29 -2.08
C LYS A 172 12.41 13.15 -3.12
N PRO A 173 11.41 12.22 -3.16
CA PRO A 173 11.40 11.17 -4.17
C PRO A 173 11.28 11.70 -5.60
N ILE A 174 10.58 12.84 -5.79
CA ILE A 174 10.45 13.48 -7.11
C ILE A 174 11.80 14.00 -7.57
N ASN A 175 12.53 14.68 -6.70
CA ASN A 175 13.87 15.20 -6.99
C ASN A 175 14.86 14.06 -7.27
N GLU A 176 14.82 12.99 -6.48
CA GLU A 176 15.62 11.78 -6.72
C GLU A 176 15.31 11.15 -8.09
N LEU A 177 14.04 11.08 -8.49
CA LEU A 177 13.63 10.59 -9.81
C LEU A 177 14.19 11.47 -10.92
N VAL A 178 14.07 12.80 -10.79
CA VAL A 178 14.60 13.77 -11.78
C VAL A 178 16.11 13.63 -11.92
N GLU A 179 16.86 13.56 -10.81
CA GLU A 179 18.30 13.36 -10.81
C GLU A 179 18.68 12.04 -11.49
N LEU A 180 17.94 10.96 -11.21
CA LEU A 180 18.16 9.64 -11.78
C LEU A 180 17.93 9.63 -13.30
N VAL A 181 16.90 10.30 -13.79
CA VAL A 181 16.60 10.45 -15.21
C VAL A 181 17.70 11.27 -15.90
N ASN A 182 18.07 12.41 -15.32
CA ASN A 182 19.11 13.29 -15.87
C ASN A 182 20.50 12.61 -15.91
N ALA A 183 20.80 11.77 -14.91
CA ALA A 183 22.05 11.00 -14.88
C ALA A 183 22.18 10.02 -16.06
N GLN A 184 21.05 9.58 -16.65
CA GLN A 184 21.05 8.72 -17.83
C GLN A 184 21.41 9.47 -19.12
N LYS A 185 21.39 10.81 -19.12
CA LYS A 185 21.61 11.68 -20.29
C LYS A 185 20.75 11.26 -21.49
N PRO A 186 19.42 11.23 -21.35
CA PRO A 186 18.53 10.77 -22.39
C PRO A 186 18.47 11.75 -23.57
N ASP A 187 18.37 11.22 -24.80
CA ASP A 187 18.01 11.99 -25.99
C ASP A 187 16.49 12.16 -26.09
N LEU A 188 15.74 11.23 -25.49
CA LEU A 188 14.27 11.25 -25.43
C LEU A 188 13.79 10.69 -24.11
N ILE A 189 12.81 11.38 -23.52
CA ILE A 189 12.05 10.88 -22.35
C ILE A 189 10.65 10.53 -22.83
N VAL A 190 10.20 9.29 -22.56
CA VAL A 190 8.88 8.79 -22.90
C VAL A 190 8.12 8.46 -21.62
N PHE A 191 6.93 8.99 -21.52
CA PHE A 191 6.03 8.70 -20.42
C PHE A 191 4.90 7.80 -20.90
N THR A 192 4.75 6.61 -20.30
CA THR A 192 3.80 5.58 -20.80
C THR A 192 2.57 5.40 -19.92
N GLY A 193 2.33 6.32 -18.97
CA GLY A 193 1.08 6.39 -18.21
C GLY A 193 1.24 6.32 -16.70
N ASP A 194 0.11 6.42 -16.02
CA ASP A 194 -0.06 6.32 -14.56
C ASP A 194 0.76 7.34 -13.74
N LEU A 195 0.66 8.61 -14.17
CA LEU A 195 1.34 9.73 -13.50
C LEU A 195 0.71 10.07 -12.15
N VAL A 196 -0.62 9.99 -12.05
CA VAL A 196 -1.41 10.37 -10.88
C VAL A 196 -2.08 9.15 -10.25
N ASN A 197 -2.37 9.21 -8.94
CA ASN A 197 -3.05 8.10 -8.26
C ASN A 197 -4.54 8.04 -8.60
N GLN A 198 -5.22 9.19 -8.67
CA GLN A 198 -6.67 9.26 -8.88
C GLN A 198 -7.12 10.42 -9.75
N ARG A 199 -6.54 11.62 -9.64
CA ARG A 199 -7.00 12.84 -10.31
C ARG A 199 -5.87 13.76 -10.69
N SER A 200 -6.11 14.56 -11.73
CA SER A 200 -5.17 15.58 -12.24
C SER A 200 -4.86 16.70 -11.24
N CYS A 201 -5.73 16.96 -10.25
CA CYS A 201 -5.45 17.95 -9.20
C CYS A 201 -4.26 17.59 -8.30
N GLU A 202 -3.82 16.32 -8.30
CA GLU A 202 -2.60 15.89 -7.62
C GLU A 202 -1.33 16.52 -8.23
N LEU A 203 -1.44 17.07 -9.45
CA LEU A 203 -0.36 17.80 -10.13
C LEU A 203 -0.34 19.29 -9.80
N GLU A 204 -1.37 19.81 -9.11
CA GLU A 204 -1.43 21.23 -8.74
C GLU A 204 -0.28 21.54 -7.76
N GLY A 205 0.54 22.52 -8.12
CA GLY A 205 1.71 22.92 -7.35
C GLY A 205 3.00 22.15 -7.66
N LEU A 206 2.94 21.09 -8.45
CA LEU A 206 4.12 20.37 -8.91
C LEU A 206 4.53 20.87 -10.30
N SER A 207 5.67 21.51 -10.39
CA SER A 207 6.23 21.92 -11.68
C SER A 207 6.89 20.71 -12.36
N LEU A 208 6.13 19.97 -13.16
CA LEU A 208 6.64 18.87 -13.99
C LEU A 208 7.49 19.35 -15.17
N ILE A 209 7.59 20.68 -15.38
CA ILE A 209 8.37 21.31 -16.45
C ILE A 209 9.82 20.90 -16.40
N HIS A 210 10.37 20.67 -15.21
CA HIS A 210 11.77 20.24 -15.05
C HIS A 210 12.05 18.79 -15.48
N ILE A 211 11.00 17.95 -15.65
CA ILE A 211 11.16 16.57 -16.12
C ILE A 211 11.05 16.51 -17.66
N SER A 212 10.29 17.41 -18.28
CA SER A 212 9.85 17.27 -19.67
C SER A 212 10.51 18.22 -20.68
N GLU A 213 11.45 19.08 -20.27
CA GLU A 213 12.21 19.85 -21.26
C GLU A 213 13.48 19.07 -21.66
N PRO A 214 13.49 18.44 -22.86
CA PRO A 214 14.74 18.08 -23.47
C PRO A 214 15.46 19.41 -23.75
N THR A 215 16.57 19.65 -23.09
CA THR A 215 17.47 20.74 -23.44
C THR A 215 17.86 20.54 -24.91
N ARG A 216 17.17 21.23 -25.81
CA ARG A 216 17.64 21.39 -27.18
C ARG A 216 18.91 22.24 -27.12
N HIS A 217 20.03 21.59 -27.27
CA HIS A 217 21.28 22.21 -27.67
C HIS A 217 21.48 22.06 -29.18
#